data_454ad7fc1cc87e39e5c2ef4dc01a7050
#
_entry.id   454ad7fc1cc87e39e5c2ef4dc01a7050
#
_cell.length_a   1.000
_cell.length_b   1.000
_cell.length_c   1.000
_cell.angle_alpha   90.00
_cell.angle_beta   90.00
_cell.angle_gamma   90.00
#
_symmetry.space_group_name_H-M   'P 1'
#
loop_
_entity.id
_entity.type
_entity.pdbx_description
1 polymer ?
#
loop_
_entity_poly.entity_id
_entity_poly.type
_entity_poly.pdbx_seq_one_letter_code
_entity_poly.pdbx_strand_id
1 'polypeptide(L)'
;MPCVVVGEVHSLNGTKKERVIRVGDGSIIKLFDRTPFPEKETDVVCPHFLELKWANGCHFNCAWCYLQGTFRFLERGKKPFIKDWKKIETHLRALFEYRNGKELLNAGELSDSLIGEHLNPPASIRFAKLFQEQDCYWLLLVTKSDRIENLLKIEPERIVVSFSINAVEVAKRWERGAPDTNRRIEVATKLNEHGYPVRVRIDPIVPIDGWKGQYERLVDEIFSRFEPERITLGTLRGLITTIRNASDTSWVEFLDEKSNWGLKPRFELRREIYDFMIGLLEEIGFKNYALCKETLNIWNSLGIDYKGIKCNCVL
;
A
#
# COMPACT_ATOMS: atom_id res chain seq x y z
N MET A 1 -22.67 18.76 -8.09
CA MET A 1 -21.63 17.85 -7.59
C MET A 1 -21.57 16.59 -8.45
N PRO A 2 -20.43 15.89 -8.56
CA PRO A 2 -20.37 14.61 -9.25
C PRO A 2 -21.24 13.58 -8.53
N CYS A 3 -21.94 12.72 -9.27
CA CYS A 3 -22.76 11.66 -8.66
C CYS A 3 -21.89 10.55 -8.08
N VAL A 4 -22.32 9.96 -6.97
CA VAL A 4 -21.75 8.72 -6.41
C VAL A 4 -22.44 7.54 -7.09
N VAL A 5 -21.66 6.69 -7.75
CA VAL A 5 -22.13 5.46 -8.37
C VAL A 5 -21.86 4.30 -7.45
N VAL A 6 -22.90 3.58 -7.09
CA VAL A 6 -22.84 2.41 -6.21
C VAL A 6 -23.18 1.14 -6.97
N GLY A 7 -22.76 0.00 -6.43
CA GLY A 7 -23.06 -1.31 -6.99
C GLY A 7 -22.72 -2.43 -6.01
N GLU A 8 -23.22 -3.61 -6.30
CA GLU A 8 -22.90 -4.81 -5.53
C GLU A 8 -21.47 -5.28 -5.83
N VAL A 9 -20.69 -5.53 -4.79
CA VAL A 9 -19.32 -6.03 -4.85
C VAL A 9 -19.21 -7.29 -4.01
N HIS A 10 -18.60 -8.34 -4.57
CA HIS A 10 -18.29 -9.54 -3.82
C HIS A 10 -17.14 -9.28 -2.83
N SER A 11 -17.34 -9.63 -1.58
CA SER A 11 -16.28 -9.71 -0.57
C SER A 11 -15.56 -11.04 -0.68
N LEU A 12 -14.35 -11.15 -0.14
CA LEU A 12 -13.56 -12.40 -0.15
C LEU A 12 -14.25 -13.57 0.55
N ASN A 13 -15.18 -13.30 1.49
CA ASN A 13 -16.00 -14.32 2.14
C ASN A 13 -17.25 -14.73 1.32
N GLY A 14 -17.38 -14.27 0.08
CA GLY A 14 -18.50 -14.59 -0.81
C GLY A 14 -19.77 -13.75 -0.58
N THR A 15 -19.83 -12.91 0.45
CA THR A 15 -21.00 -12.04 0.64
C THR A 15 -20.97 -10.87 -0.34
N LYS A 16 -22.16 -10.49 -0.82
CA LYS A 16 -22.32 -9.27 -1.61
C LYS A 16 -22.61 -8.10 -0.70
N LYS A 17 -21.95 -6.98 -0.95
CA LYS A 17 -22.17 -5.71 -0.26
C LYS A 17 -22.30 -4.60 -1.27
N GLU A 18 -23.25 -3.70 -1.04
CA GLU A 18 -23.28 -2.45 -1.79
C GLU A 18 -22.08 -1.59 -1.40
N ARG A 19 -21.34 -1.13 -2.38
CA ARG A 19 -20.18 -0.27 -2.21
C ARG A 19 -20.15 0.83 -3.25
N VAL A 20 -19.43 1.89 -2.95
CA VAL A 20 -19.10 2.92 -3.94
C VAL A 20 -18.17 2.31 -5.01
N ILE A 21 -18.60 2.36 -6.26
CA ILE A 21 -17.81 1.94 -7.42
C ILE A 21 -16.95 3.10 -7.92
N ARG A 22 -17.52 4.31 -7.97
CA ARG A 22 -16.79 5.53 -8.36
C ARG A 22 -17.56 6.78 -7.98
N VAL A 23 -16.86 7.91 -7.99
CA VAL A 23 -17.46 9.24 -7.92
C VAL A 23 -17.26 9.93 -9.27
N GLY A 24 -18.33 10.40 -9.87
CA GLY A 24 -18.33 11.01 -11.21
C GLY A 24 -17.73 10.10 -12.28
N ASP A 25 -16.72 10.58 -12.98
CA ASP A 25 -15.98 9.84 -14.02
C ASP A 25 -15.00 8.77 -13.48
N GLY A 26 -14.85 8.66 -12.15
CA GLY A 26 -13.91 7.73 -11.51
C GLY A 26 -12.44 8.14 -11.65
N SER A 27 -12.16 9.33 -12.13
CA SER A 27 -10.79 9.81 -12.29
C SER A 27 -10.12 10.20 -10.97
N ILE A 28 -10.90 10.52 -9.93
CA ILE A 28 -10.40 10.87 -8.59
C ILE A 28 -10.69 9.74 -7.60
N ILE A 29 -11.93 9.26 -7.52
CA ILE A 29 -12.32 8.20 -6.59
C ILE A 29 -12.91 7.04 -7.37
N LYS A 30 -12.32 5.85 -7.20
CA LYS A 30 -12.78 4.62 -7.83
C LYS A 30 -12.45 3.42 -6.95
N LEU A 31 -13.32 2.41 -6.96
CA LEU A 31 -13.04 1.13 -6.33
C LEU A 31 -11.87 0.45 -7.07
N PHE A 32 -10.90 -0.05 -6.30
CA PHE A 32 -9.89 -0.95 -6.81
C PHE A 32 -10.47 -2.36 -6.87
N ASP A 33 -10.80 -2.79 -8.07
CA ASP A 33 -11.44 -4.07 -8.39
C ASP A 33 -10.64 -4.91 -9.42
N ARG A 34 -9.35 -4.56 -9.62
CA ARG A 34 -8.51 -5.17 -10.65
C ARG A 34 -8.09 -6.60 -10.35
N THR A 35 -8.26 -7.02 -9.09
CA THR A 35 -7.98 -8.39 -8.67
C THR A 35 -9.32 -9.11 -8.59
N PRO A 36 -9.63 -10.05 -9.51
CA PRO A 36 -10.87 -10.82 -9.45
C PRO A 36 -10.93 -11.66 -8.17
N PHE A 37 -12.11 -12.17 -7.86
CA PHE A 37 -12.28 -13.16 -6.78
C PHE A 37 -11.41 -14.40 -7.11
N PRO A 38 -10.61 -14.90 -6.16
CA PRO A 38 -9.72 -16.02 -6.42
C PRO A 38 -10.52 -17.31 -6.63
N GLU A 39 -10.37 -17.93 -7.78
CA GLU A 39 -11.00 -19.20 -8.16
C GLU A 39 -9.98 -20.34 -8.26
N LYS A 40 -8.75 -19.98 -8.64
CA LYS A 40 -7.65 -20.93 -8.85
C LYS A 40 -6.58 -20.74 -7.77
N GLU A 41 -5.84 -21.78 -7.49
CA GLU A 41 -4.74 -21.75 -6.53
C GLU A 41 -3.66 -20.70 -6.84
N THR A 42 -3.47 -20.36 -8.12
CA THR A 42 -2.53 -19.34 -8.59
C THR A 42 -3.11 -17.92 -8.62
N ASP A 43 -4.37 -17.74 -8.26
CA ASP A 43 -5.01 -16.43 -8.20
C ASP A 43 -4.62 -15.71 -6.92
N VAL A 44 -4.29 -14.43 -7.05
CA VAL A 44 -3.92 -13.62 -5.89
C VAL A 44 -5.15 -13.16 -5.12
N VAL A 45 -5.04 -13.17 -3.81
CA VAL A 45 -6.03 -12.66 -2.88
C VAL A 45 -5.76 -11.18 -2.61
N CYS A 46 -6.77 -10.35 -2.79
CA CYS A 46 -6.72 -8.93 -2.47
C CYS A 46 -8.13 -8.40 -2.18
N PRO A 47 -8.38 -7.83 -1.01
CA PRO A 47 -9.64 -7.16 -0.76
C PRO A 47 -9.76 -5.92 -1.64
N HIS A 48 -10.96 -5.63 -2.11
CA HIS A 48 -11.22 -4.40 -2.85
C HIS A 48 -11.27 -3.22 -1.88
N PHE A 49 -10.75 -2.06 -2.29
CA PHE A 49 -10.69 -0.84 -1.49
C PHE A 49 -10.91 0.40 -2.36
N LEU A 50 -11.27 1.52 -1.77
CA LEU A 50 -11.38 2.77 -2.51
C LEU A 50 -10.01 3.41 -2.77
N GLU A 51 -9.74 3.73 -4.03
CA GLU A 51 -8.58 4.52 -4.45
C GLU A 51 -8.94 6.02 -4.44
N LEU A 52 -8.11 6.84 -3.80
CA LEU A 52 -8.09 8.29 -3.99
C LEU A 52 -6.95 8.63 -4.95
N LYS A 53 -7.29 8.79 -6.23
CA LYS A 53 -6.34 9.05 -7.32
C LYS A 53 -6.07 10.54 -7.49
N TRP A 54 -5.58 11.18 -6.44
CA TRP A 54 -5.35 12.63 -6.40
C TRP A 54 -4.09 13.08 -7.15
N ALA A 55 -3.15 12.16 -7.30
CA ALA A 55 -1.89 12.40 -8.00
C ALA A 55 -1.47 11.17 -8.79
N ASN A 56 -0.61 11.35 -9.77
CA ASN A 56 0.00 10.31 -10.58
C ASN A 56 1.52 10.44 -10.58
N GLY A 57 2.23 9.31 -10.58
CA GLY A 57 3.69 9.27 -10.64
C GLY A 57 4.35 9.45 -9.27
N CYS A 58 5.65 9.22 -9.23
CA CYS A 58 6.44 9.26 -8.01
C CYS A 58 7.87 9.70 -8.35
N HIS A 59 8.49 10.50 -7.49
CA HIS A 59 9.86 10.96 -7.66
C HIS A 59 10.91 9.92 -7.25
N PHE A 60 10.52 8.92 -6.43
CA PHE A 60 11.39 7.79 -6.11
C PHE A 60 11.60 6.89 -7.33
N ASN A 61 12.77 6.26 -7.41
CA ASN A 61 13.12 5.42 -8.55
C ASN A 61 13.35 3.95 -8.15
N CYS A 62 12.37 3.38 -7.43
CA CYS A 62 12.41 1.97 -7.05
C CYS A 62 12.37 1.08 -8.30
N ALA A 63 13.25 0.07 -8.36
CA ALA A 63 13.44 -0.77 -9.54
C ALA A 63 12.16 -1.57 -9.93
N TRP A 64 11.44 -2.11 -8.97
CA TRP A 64 10.20 -2.88 -9.15
C TRP A 64 8.92 -2.03 -9.19
N CYS A 65 9.05 -0.69 -9.23
CA CYS A 65 7.88 0.19 -9.17
C CYS A 65 6.95 -0.01 -10.38
N TYR A 66 5.75 -0.52 -10.14
CA TYR A 66 4.77 -0.78 -11.19
C TYR A 66 4.30 0.48 -11.94
N LEU A 67 4.53 1.66 -11.39
CA LEU A 67 4.22 2.94 -12.06
C LEU A 67 5.06 3.13 -13.33
N GLN A 68 6.23 2.48 -13.45
CA GLN A 68 7.02 2.47 -14.68
C GLN A 68 6.24 1.83 -15.83
N GLY A 69 5.57 0.70 -15.57
CA GLY A 69 4.69 0.05 -16.53
C GLY A 69 3.34 0.75 -16.70
N THR A 70 2.77 1.30 -15.62
CA THR A 70 1.46 1.97 -15.62
C THR A 70 1.48 3.25 -16.47
N PHE A 71 2.52 4.05 -16.33
CA PHE A 71 2.62 5.36 -17.01
C PHE A 71 3.51 5.35 -18.25
N ARG A 72 3.85 4.18 -18.79
CA ARG A 72 4.74 4.03 -19.97
C ARG A 72 4.28 4.78 -21.23
N PHE A 73 2.98 5.02 -21.36
CA PHE A 73 2.42 5.74 -22.53
C PHE A 73 2.37 7.26 -22.36
N LEU A 74 2.68 7.76 -21.16
CA LEU A 74 2.71 9.18 -20.91
C LEU A 74 4.09 9.72 -21.27
N GLU A 75 4.15 10.83 -22.00
CA GLU A 75 5.40 11.52 -22.32
C GLU A 75 6.24 11.84 -21.07
N ARG A 76 5.55 12.24 -19.99
CA ARG A 76 6.19 12.47 -18.68
C ARG A 76 6.61 11.19 -17.95
N GLY A 77 6.20 9.99 -18.40
CA GLY A 77 6.39 8.74 -17.69
C GLY A 77 5.81 8.80 -16.28
N LYS A 78 6.57 8.35 -15.29
CA LYS A 78 6.17 8.37 -13.87
C LYS A 78 6.56 9.65 -13.10
N LYS A 79 6.88 10.74 -13.79
CA LYS A 79 7.12 12.02 -13.11
C LYS A 79 5.87 12.47 -12.35
N PRO A 80 6.02 12.98 -11.09
CA PRO A 80 4.89 13.37 -10.28
C PRO A 80 4.00 14.42 -10.95
N PHE A 81 2.70 14.23 -10.81
CA PHE A 81 1.69 15.18 -11.25
C PHE A 81 0.51 15.16 -10.30
N ILE A 82 0.23 16.28 -9.65
CA ILE A 82 -0.92 16.48 -8.77
C ILE A 82 -2.09 16.98 -9.62
N LYS A 83 -3.25 16.36 -9.50
CA LYS A 83 -4.46 16.73 -10.24
C LYS A 83 -5.05 18.04 -9.70
N ASP A 84 -5.99 18.61 -10.44
CA ASP A 84 -6.69 19.82 -10.03
C ASP A 84 -7.32 19.67 -8.65
N TRP A 85 -6.95 20.55 -7.72
CA TRP A 85 -7.35 20.44 -6.32
C TRP A 85 -8.85 20.66 -6.15
N LYS A 86 -9.44 21.57 -6.94
CA LYS A 86 -10.87 21.83 -6.89
C LYS A 86 -11.67 20.59 -7.30
N LYS A 87 -11.18 19.85 -8.31
CA LYS A 87 -11.78 18.57 -8.72
C LYS A 87 -11.66 17.52 -7.61
N ILE A 88 -10.48 17.41 -6.96
CA ILE A 88 -10.25 16.48 -5.84
C ILE A 88 -11.25 16.75 -4.72
N GLU A 89 -11.31 18.00 -4.25
CA GLU A 89 -12.19 18.42 -3.17
C GLU A 89 -13.66 18.19 -3.50
N THR A 90 -14.10 18.55 -4.71
CA THR A 90 -15.49 18.37 -5.14
C THR A 90 -15.90 16.89 -5.13
N HIS A 91 -14.99 15.96 -5.53
CA HIS A 91 -15.27 14.53 -5.51
C HIS A 91 -15.27 13.97 -4.09
N LEU A 92 -14.37 14.43 -3.22
CA LEU A 92 -14.36 14.04 -1.81
C LEU A 92 -15.64 14.49 -1.09
N ARG A 93 -16.07 15.75 -1.27
CA ARG A 93 -17.30 16.25 -0.68
C ARG A 93 -18.52 15.46 -1.14
N ALA A 94 -18.62 15.13 -2.44
CA ALA A 94 -19.68 14.28 -2.95
C ALA A 94 -19.68 12.87 -2.32
N LEU A 95 -18.50 12.28 -2.12
CA LEU A 95 -18.38 11.00 -1.41
C LEU A 95 -18.81 11.13 0.05
N PHE A 96 -18.41 12.20 0.74
CA PHE A 96 -18.69 12.41 2.16
C PHE A 96 -20.19 12.64 2.47
N GLU A 97 -20.96 13.10 1.50
CA GLU A 97 -22.42 13.16 1.59
C GLU A 97 -23.07 11.77 1.50
N TYR A 98 -22.40 10.81 0.82
CA TYR A 98 -22.83 9.42 0.73
C TYR A 98 -22.33 8.63 1.96
N ARG A 99 -23.16 8.60 3.02
CA ARG A 99 -22.83 7.96 4.30
C ARG A 99 -23.25 6.48 4.31
N ASN A 100 -22.43 5.60 3.75
CA ASN A 100 -22.69 4.15 3.75
C ASN A 100 -21.55 3.38 4.42
N GLY A 101 -21.54 3.38 5.75
CA GLY A 101 -20.55 2.65 6.55
C GLY A 101 -19.20 3.36 6.66
N LYS A 102 -18.25 2.68 7.29
CA LYS A 102 -16.86 3.15 7.46
C LYS A 102 -15.97 2.56 6.39
N GLU A 103 -15.21 3.39 5.69
CA GLU A 103 -14.32 2.94 4.63
C GLU A 103 -13.01 3.74 4.57
N LEU A 104 -11.92 3.08 4.13
CA LEU A 104 -10.58 3.65 4.00
C LEU A 104 -10.32 4.01 2.54
N LEU A 105 -9.91 5.27 2.26
CA LEU A 105 -9.48 5.73 0.95
C LEU A 105 -7.96 5.65 0.86
N ASN A 106 -7.45 4.82 -0.03
CA ASN A 106 -6.02 4.67 -0.27
C ASN A 106 -5.53 5.73 -1.25
N ALA A 107 -4.71 6.67 -0.78
CA ALA A 107 -4.13 7.76 -1.56
C ALA A 107 -2.78 7.40 -2.23
N GLY A 108 -2.25 6.20 -1.99
CA GLY A 108 -0.89 5.81 -2.39
C GLY A 108 -0.78 4.85 -3.57
N GLU A 109 -1.89 4.54 -4.28
CA GLU A 109 -1.83 3.57 -5.39
C GLU A 109 -1.13 4.13 -6.64
N LEU A 110 -1.30 5.39 -6.98
CA LEU A 110 -0.75 5.98 -8.20
C LEU A 110 0.38 6.99 -7.94
N SER A 111 0.74 7.20 -6.68
CA SER A 111 1.83 8.10 -6.26
C SER A 111 2.30 7.75 -4.85
N ASP A 112 3.43 8.30 -4.42
CA ASP A 112 3.71 8.42 -2.98
C ASP A 112 2.77 9.45 -2.37
N SER A 113 2.19 9.15 -1.19
CA SER A 113 1.15 10.02 -0.61
C SER A 113 1.67 11.35 -0.06
N LEU A 114 2.98 11.51 0.11
CA LEU A 114 3.60 12.74 0.61
C LEU A 114 4.29 13.57 -0.48
N ILE A 115 3.98 13.34 -1.76
CA ILE A 115 4.58 14.13 -2.86
C ILE A 115 4.11 15.58 -2.86
N GLY A 116 3.00 15.90 -2.22
CA GLY A 116 2.40 17.23 -2.17
C GLY A 116 2.79 18.08 -0.96
N GLU A 117 3.76 17.63 -0.15
CA GLU A 117 4.13 18.34 1.08
C GLU A 117 4.88 19.66 0.86
N HIS A 118 5.36 19.91 -0.34
CA HIS A 118 5.97 21.18 -0.76
C HIS A 118 4.96 22.24 -1.22
N LEU A 119 3.68 21.90 -1.35
CA LEU A 119 2.63 22.84 -1.77
C LEU A 119 2.30 23.84 -0.67
N ASN A 120 1.62 24.92 -1.05
CA ASN A 120 1.07 25.91 -0.11
C ASN A 120 -0.44 26.07 -0.34
N PRO A 121 -1.31 25.61 0.60
CA PRO A 121 -0.96 24.77 1.74
C PRO A 121 -0.57 23.34 1.31
N PRO A 122 0.19 22.60 2.17
CA PRO A 122 0.57 21.22 1.94
C PRO A 122 -0.62 20.29 1.72
N ALA A 123 -0.41 19.20 0.94
CA ALA A 123 -1.48 18.28 0.61
C ALA A 123 -2.05 17.58 1.86
N SER A 124 -1.20 17.16 2.80
CA SER A 124 -1.63 16.55 4.07
C SER A 124 -2.56 17.47 4.88
N ILE A 125 -2.24 18.76 4.97
CA ILE A 125 -3.08 19.75 5.68
C ILE A 125 -4.43 19.92 4.98
N ARG A 126 -4.45 19.97 3.64
CA ARG A 126 -5.71 20.04 2.87
C ARG A 126 -6.59 18.83 3.10
N PHE A 127 -5.99 17.65 3.05
CA PHE A 127 -6.71 16.39 3.29
C PHE A 127 -7.21 16.29 4.73
N ALA A 128 -6.37 16.59 5.73
CA ALA A 128 -6.76 16.55 7.13
C ALA A 128 -8.01 17.38 7.37
N LYS A 129 -8.02 18.64 6.89
CA LYS A 129 -9.18 19.52 7.01
C LYS A 129 -10.46 18.90 6.45
N LEU A 130 -10.38 18.28 5.25
CA LEU A 130 -11.55 17.65 4.61
C LEU A 130 -12.01 16.38 5.35
N PHE A 131 -11.08 15.53 5.77
CA PHE A 131 -11.43 14.25 6.42
C PHE A 131 -11.92 14.45 7.85
N GLN A 132 -11.53 15.52 8.54
CA GLN A 132 -12.02 15.86 9.87
C GLN A 132 -13.46 16.44 9.86
N GLU A 133 -13.97 16.90 8.70
CA GLU A 133 -15.34 17.41 8.57
C GLU A 133 -16.42 16.31 8.53
N GLN A 134 -16.04 15.02 8.57
CA GLN A 134 -16.97 13.89 8.44
C GLN A 134 -16.54 12.69 9.31
N ASP A 135 -17.38 11.64 9.43
CA ASP A 135 -17.21 10.54 10.37
C ASP A 135 -17.19 9.13 9.74
N CYS A 136 -17.38 9.02 8.42
CA CYS A 136 -17.52 7.75 7.71
C CYS A 136 -16.23 7.28 7.04
N TYR A 137 -15.40 8.19 6.52
CA TYR A 137 -14.26 7.87 5.70
C TYR A 137 -12.93 8.21 6.38
N TRP A 138 -11.94 7.35 6.15
CA TRP A 138 -10.58 7.50 6.63
C TRP A 138 -9.63 7.66 5.46
N LEU A 139 -8.57 8.41 5.62
CA LEU A 139 -7.50 8.55 4.63
C LEU A 139 -6.35 7.62 4.95
N LEU A 140 -5.91 6.84 3.97
CA LEU A 140 -4.67 6.08 4.06
C LEU A 140 -3.59 6.78 3.23
N LEU A 141 -2.55 7.24 3.90
CA LEU A 141 -1.32 7.74 3.28
C LEU A 141 -0.30 6.60 3.20
N VAL A 142 0.08 6.20 1.98
CA VAL A 142 1.11 5.17 1.77
C VAL A 142 2.38 5.84 1.25
N THR A 143 3.49 5.67 1.95
CA THR A 143 4.69 6.45 1.66
C THR A 143 6.00 5.70 1.90
N LYS A 144 7.05 6.14 1.22
CA LYS A 144 8.46 5.92 1.55
C LYS A 144 9.17 7.22 1.95
N SER A 145 8.44 8.35 1.95
CA SER A 145 8.98 9.67 2.24
C SER A 145 9.21 9.88 3.73
N ASP A 146 10.16 10.74 4.05
CA ASP A 146 10.42 11.22 5.41
C ASP A 146 9.87 12.64 5.67
N ARG A 147 9.10 13.19 4.72
CA ARG A 147 8.52 14.54 4.82
C ARG A 147 7.25 14.56 5.67
N ILE A 148 7.42 14.43 6.97
CA ILE A 148 6.29 14.33 7.92
C ILE A 148 6.01 15.62 8.72
N GLU A 149 6.79 16.69 8.51
CA GLU A 149 6.75 17.91 9.32
C GLU A 149 5.36 18.57 9.34
N ASN A 150 4.60 18.42 8.25
CA ASN A 150 3.24 18.95 8.19
C ASN A 150 2.23 18.05 8.88
N LEU A 151 2.45 16.72 8.87
CA LEU A 151 1.61 15.78 9.62
C LEU A 151 1.74 16.00 11.13
N LEU A 152 2.93 16.36 11.62
CA LEU A 152 3.15 16.68 13.04
C LEU A 152 2.46 17.99 13.50
N LYS A 153 1.87 18.75 12.58
CA LYS A 153 1.14 20.01 12.90
C LYS A 153 -0.38 19.84 12.91
N ILE A 154 -0.89 18.65 12.64
CA ILE A 154 -2.31 18.35 12.54
C ILE A 154 -2.67 17.18 13.46
N GLU A 155 -3.89 17.23 13.99
CA GLU A 155 -4.41 16.12 14.80
C GLU A 155 -4.55 14.86 13.94
N PRO A 156 -4.15 13.67 14.43
CA PRO A 156 -4.13 12.41 13.68
C PRO A 156 -5.53 11.82 13.46
N GLU A 157 -6.55 12.64 13.43
CA GLU A 157 -7.93 12.20 13.31
C GLU A 157 -8.26 11.77 11.88
N ARG A 158 -8.79 10.55 11.72
CA ARG A 158 -9.20 9.94 10.43
C ARG A 158 -8.08 9.81 9.38
N ILE A 159 -6.84 9.80 9.82
CA ILE A 159 -5.67 9.60 8.95
C ILE A 159 -4.88 8.41 9.46
N VAL A 160 -4.62 7.46 8.58
CA VAL A 160 -3.73 6.31 8.80
C VAL A 160 -2.50 6.50 7.93
N VAL A 161 -1.31 6.28 8.48
CA VAL A 161 -0.07 6.37 7.71
C VAL A 161 0.57 4.99 7.58
N SER A 162 0.80 4.56 6.35
CA SER A 162 1.43 3.27 6.06
C SER A 162 2.80 3.47 5.43
N PHE A 163 3.84 3.17 6.18
CA PHE A 163 5.21 3.22 5.69
C PHE A 163 5.59 1.93 4.96
N SER A 164 6.13 2.09 3.74
CA SER A 164 6.82 0.98 3.08
C SER A 164 8.27 0.96 3.55
N ILE A 165 8.64 -0.08 4.27
CA ILE A 165 9.97 -0.26 4.87
C ILE A 165 10.54 -1.58 4.36
N ASN A 166 11.84 -1.63 4.08
CA ASN A 166 12.49 -2.84 3.60
C ASN A 166 13.85 -3.04 4.30
N ALA A 167 14.41 -4.25 4.22
CA ALA A 167 15.74 -4.55 4.72
C ALA A 167 16.76 -3.58 4.10
N VAL A 168 17.76 -3.16 4.88
CA VAL A 168 18.71 -2.09 4.52
C VAL A 168 19.37 -2.34 3.17
N GLU A 169 19.91 -3.54 2.93
CA GLU A 169 20.61 -3.86 1.68
C GLU A 169 19.65 -3.93 0.48
N VAL A 170 18.42 -4.39 0.70
CA VAL A 170 17.38 -4.42 -0.33
C VAL A 170 16.96 -3.00 -0.71
N ALA A 171 16.71 -2.14 0.27
CA ALA A 171 16.35 -0.75 0.04
C ALA A 171 17.47 0.01 -0.68
N LYS A 172 18.72 -0.15 -0.24
CA LYS A 172 19.91 0.46 -0.85
C LYS A 172 20.10 0.05 -2.31
N ARG A 173 19.87 -1.22 -2.62
CA ARG A 173 20.08 -1.77 -3.98
C ARG A 173 18.98 -1.30 -4.95
N TRP A 174 17.71 -1.28 -4.54
CA TRP A 174 16.59 -1.13 -5.48
C TRP A 174 15.60 0.00 -5.18
N GLU A 175 15.64 0.64 -4.01
CA GLU A 175 14.70 1.74 -3.69
C GLU A 175 15.36 3.12 -3.86
N ARG A 176 15.94 3.36 -5.02
CA ARG A 176 16.72 4.56 -5.33
C ARG A 176 15.90 5.84 -5.16
N GLY A 177 16.50 6.82 -4.50
CA GLY A 177 15.92 8.14 -4.26
C GLY A 177 14.91 8.18 -3.11
N ALA A 178 14.54 7.04 -2.51
CA ALA A 178 13.79 7.01 -1.28
C ALA A 178 14.75 7.19 -0.07
N PRO A 179 14.30 7.77 1.05
CA PRO A 179 15.02 7.76 2.30
C PRO A 179 15.42 6.35 2.71
N ASP A 180 16.54 6.19 3.42
CA ASP A 180 16.99 4.88 3.88
C ASP A 180 16.03 4.25 4.91
N THR A 181 16.23 2.97 5.20
CA THR A 181 15.38 2.18 6.09
C THR A 181 15.28 2.80 7.48
N ASN A 182 16.41 3.19 8.07
CA ASN A 182 16.46 3.72 9.44
C ASN A 182 15.72 5.06 9.53
N ARG A 183 15.89 5.92 8.53
CA ARG A 183 15.16 7.19 8.45
C ARG A 183 13.66 6.99 8.35
N ARG A 184 13.19 6.00 7.57
CA ARG A 184 11.75 5.68 7.49
C ARG A 184 11.21 5.15 8.82
N ILE A 185 11.97 4.32 9.54
CA ILE A 185 11.59 3.84 10.87
C ILE A 185 11.52 5.02 11.85
N GLU A 186 12.54 5.91 11.87
CA GLU A 186 12.57 7.10 12.73
C GLU A 186 11.32 7.97 12.54
N VAL A 187 10.95 8.30 11.30
CA VAL A 187 9.79 9.17 11.06
C VAL A 187 8.47 8.45 11.31
N ALA A 188 8.40 7.12 11.11
CA ALA A 188 7.26 6.30 11.48
C ALA A 188 7.04 6.30 13.00
N THR A 189 8.13 6.18 13.78
CA THR A 189 8.13 6.29 15.25
C THR A 189 7.57 7.64 15.69
N LYS A 190 8.07 8.74 15.12
CA LYS A 190 7.58 10.09 15.45
C LYS A 190 6.09 10.28 15.21
N LEU A 191 5.56 9.72 14.10
CA LEU A 191 4.12 9.78 13.84
C LEU A 191 3.32 8.89 14.78
N ASN A 192 3.85 7.72 15.15
CA ASN A 192 3.22 6.86 16.16
C ASN A 192 3.15 7.55 17.53
N GLU A 193 4.25 8.16 17.97
CA GLU A 193 4.31 8.97 19.19
C GLU A 193 3.37 10.17 19.17
N HIS A 194 3.14 10.74 17.99
CA HIS A 194 2.18 11.85 17.79
C HIS A 194 0.72 11.37 17.79
N GLY A 195 0.46 10.06 17.84
CA GLY A 195 -0.87 9.45 17.93
C GLY A 195 -1.47 8.98 16.61
N TYR A 196 -0.73 9.00 15.49
CA TYR A 196 -1.21 8.42 14.23
C TYR A 196 -1.28 6.90 14.33
N PRO A 197 -2.35 6.25 13.80
CA PRO A 197 -2.30 4.84 13.49
C PRO A 197 -1.24 4.60 12.39
N VAL A 198 -0.10 4.02 12.79
CA VAL A 198 1.01 3.73 11.87
C VAL A 198 0.98 2.28 11.46
N ARG A 199 0.92 2.02 10.15
CA ARG A 199 1.00 0.68 9.54
C ARG A 199 2.33 0.52 8.82
N VAL A 200 2.85 -0.70 8.78
CA VAL A 200 4.09 -1.02 8.07
C VAL A 200 3.80 -1.96 6.90
N ARG A 201 4.47 -1.73 5.77
CA ARG A 201 4.53 -2.65 4.63
C ARG A 201 5.95 -3.12 4.45
N ILE A 202 6.18 -4.40 4.64
CA ILE A 202 7.39 -5.09 4.22
C ILE A 202 7.07 -5.77 2.89
N ASP A 203 7.06 -4.96 1.83
CA ASP A 203 6.58 -5.35 0.50
C ASP A 203 7.32 -4.55 -0.59
N PRO A 204 8.20 -5.22 -1.38
CA PRO A 204 8.43 -6.66 -1.44
C PRO A 204 9.51 -7.16 -0.46
N ILE A 205 9.35 -8.38 0.02
CA ILE A 205 10.41 -9.15 0.64
C ILE A 205 11.24 -9.78 -0.49
N VAL A 206 12.56 -9.57 -0.48
CA VAL A 206 13.47 -10.04 -1.53
C VAL A 206 14.50 -11.01 -0.93
N PRO A 207 14.59 -12.26 -1.42
CA PRO A 207 15.42 -13.30 -0.82
C PRO A 207 16.89 -13.22 -1.32
N ILE A 208 17.57 -12.10 -1.04
CA ILE A 208 19.02 -11.96 -1.28
C ILE A 208 19.82 -12.81 -0.31
N ASP A 209 21.11 -12.97 -0.54
CA ASP A 209 21.99 -13.73 0.37
C ASP A 209 21.88 -13.23 1.80
N GLY A 210 21.65 -14.15 2.75
CA GLY A 210 21.47 -13.84 4.15
C GLY A 210 20.17 -13.10 4.49
N TRP A 211 19.15 -13.17 3.64
CA TRP A 211 17.89 -12.45 3.78
C TRP A 211 17.21 -12.67 5.15
N LYS A 212 17.26 -13.90 5.70
CA LYS A 212 16.64 -14.18 7.01
C LYS A 212 17.15 -13.25 8.10
N GLY A 213 18.47 -13.18 8.29
CA GLY A 213 19.06 -12.30 9.29
C GLY A 213 18.88 -10.81 8.98
N GLN A 214 18.65 -10.42 7.72
CA GLN A 214 18.35 -9.03 7.37
C GLN A 214 16.92 -8.63 7.74
N TYR A 215 15.95 -9.51 7.51
CA TYR A 215 14.56 -9.25 7.86
C TYR A 215 14.29 -9.43 9.36
N GLU A 216 15.01 -10.34 10.05
CA GLU A 216 15.02 -10.43 11.50
C GLU A 216 15.45 -9.09 12.12
N ARG A 217 16.62 -8.56 11.73
CA ARG A 217 17.06 -7.24 12.20
C ARG A 217 16.08 -6.11 11.86
N LEU A 218 15.40 -6.18 10.71
CA LEU A 218 14.39 -5.20 10.34
C LEU A 218 13.19 -5.25 11.31
N VAL A 219 12.70 -6.43 11.64
CA VAL A 219 11.59 -6.62 12.58
C VAL A 219 12.01 -6.14 13.97
N ASP A 220 13.18 -6.54 14.46
CA ASP A 220 13.73 -6.11 15.75
C ASP A 220 13.86 -4.57 15.83
N GLU A 221 14.41 -3.94 14.79
CA GLU A 221 14.56 -2.47 14.76
C GLU A 221 13.21 -1.75 14.77
N ILE A 222 12.20 -2.25 14.07
CA ILE A 222 10.85 -1.68 14.10
C ILE A 222 10.26 -1.81 15.52
N PHE A 223 10.22 -3.01 16.07
CA PHE A 223 9.56 -3.26 17.35
C PHE A 223 10.32 -2.74 18.56
N SER A 224 11.63 -2.49 18.45
CA SER A 224 12.39 -1.77 19.47
C SER A 224 11.99 -0.29 19.60
N ARG A 225 11.33 0.27 18.59
CA ARG A 225 10.97 1.69 18.54
C ARG A 225 9.48 1.96 18.69
N PHE A 226 8.63 1.15 18.04
CA PHE A 226 7.17 1.25 18.16
C PHE A 226 6.49 -0.03 17.73
N GLU A 227 5.27 -0.25 18.18
CA GLU A 227 4.41 -1.32 17.70
C GLU A 227 3.49 -0.79 16.58
N PRO A 228 3.61 -1.30 15.34
CA PRO A 228 2.70 -0.91 14.26
C PRO A 228 1.25 -1.33 14.53
N GLU A 229 0.28 -0.50 14.13
CA GLU A 229 -1.13 -0.91 14.16
C GLU A 229 -1.35 -2.20 13.35
N ARG A 230 -0.61 -2.35 12.23
CA ARG A 230 -0.72 -3.51 11.33
C ARG A 230 0.52 -3.64 10.46
N ILE A 231 0.87 -4.89 10.12
CA ILE A 231 1.94 -5.18 9.15
C ILE A 231 1.34 -5.89 7.94
N THR A 232 1.71 -5.45 6.74
CA THR A 232 1.43 -6.19 5.51
C THR A 232 2.73 -6.71 4.92
N LEU A 233 2.81 -8.03 4.76
CA LEU A 233 3.91 -8.75 4.16
C LEU A 233 3.63 -9.02 2.68
N GLY A 234 4.63 -8.89 1.82
CA GLY A 234 4.48 -9.24 0.41
C GLY A 234 5.77 -9.76 -0.18
N THR A 235 5.73 -10.90 -0.88
CA THR A 235 6.89 -11.36 -1.66
C THR A 235 7.04 -10.56 -2.95
N LEU A 236 8.23 -10.58 -3.52
CA LEU A 236 8.52 -9.90 -4.78
C LEU A 236 7.54 -10.35 -5.88
N ARG A 237 7.13 -9.40 -6.73
CA ARG A 237 6.26 -9.65 -7.88
C ARG A 237 6.57 -8.71 -9.03
N GLY A 238 6.51 -9.22 -10.24
CA GLY A 238 6.79 -8.47 -11.44
C GLY A 238 5.65 -8.54 -12.46
N LEU A 239 4.90 -7.44 -12.61
CA LEU A 239 4.01 -7.30 -13.75
C LEU A 239 4.83 -7.23 -15.03
N ILE A 240 4.43 -7.93 -16.08
CA ILE A 240 5.16 -7.97 -17.36
C ILE A 240 5.41 -6.55 -17.92
N THR A 241 4.42 -5.67 -17.77
CA THR A 241 4.58 -4.26 -18.19
C THR A 241 5.59 -3.50 -17.35
N THR A 242 5.73 -3.82 -16.06
CA THR A 242 6.76 -3.24 -15.20
C THR A 242 8.14 -3.74 -15.58
N ILE A 243 8.32 -5.04 -15.75
CA ILE A 243 9.60 -5.66 -16.15
C ILE A 243 10.11 -5.04 -17.45
N ARG A 244 9.23 -4.91 -18.47
CA ARG A 244 9.59 -4.35 -19.78
C ARG A 244 9.96 -2.86 -19.75
N ASN A 245 9.54 -2.12 -18.75
CA ASN A 245 9.76 -0.67 -18.63
C ASN A 245 10.61 -0.28 -17.43
N ALA A 246 11.10 -1.26 -16.65
CA ALA A 246 11.97 -1.01 -15.53
C ALA A 246 13.36 -0.55 -16.00
N SER A 247 13.92 0.46 -15.33
CA SER A 247 15.28 0.94 -15.56
C SER A 247 16.37 0.01 -15.00
N ASP A 248 15.98 -0.87 -14.09
CA ASP A 248 16.83 -1.87 -13.46
C ASP A 248 16.00 -3.16 -13.32
N THR A 249 16.45 -4.23 -13.94
CA THR A 249 15.77 -5.54 -13.97
C THR A 249 16.52 -6.61 -13.17
N SER A 250 17.56 -6.25 -12.43
CA SER A 250 18.36 -7.22 -11.65
C SER A 250 17.55 -7.98 -10.60
N TRP A 251 16.43 -7.42 -10.14
CA TRP A 251 15.49 -8.08 -9.22
C TRP A 251 14.63 -9.17 -9.88
N VAL A 252 14.58 -9.24 -11.21
CA VAL A 252 13.78 -10.21 -11.96
C VAL A 252 14.36 -11.63 -11.83
N GLU A 253 15.62 -11.77 -11.48
CA GLU A 253 16.27 -13.07 -11.24
C GLU A 253 15.57 -13.93 -10.17
N PHE A 254 14.82 -13.30 -9.27
CA PHE A 254 14.07 -13.99 -8.21
C PHE A 254 12.67 -14.44 -8.64
N LEU A 255 12.27 -14.21 -9.90
CA LEU A 255 10.90 -14.45 -10.38
C LEU A 255 10.87 -15.59 -11.40
N ASP A 256 10.25 -16.69 -11.03
CA ASP A 256 10.22 -17.92 -11.83
C ASP A 256 8.83 -18.56 -11.98
N GLU A 257 7.81 -18.09 -11.23
CA GLU A 257 6.45 -18.64 -11.25
C GLU A 257 5.43 -17.62 -11.75
N LYS A 258 4.42 -18.06 -12.50
CA LYS A 258 3.34 -17.21 -13.01
C LYS A 258 2.14 -17.20 -12.07
N SER A 259 1.53 -16.02 -11.92
CA SER A 259 0.23 -15.84 -11.28
C SER A 259 -0.67 -14.95 -12.15
N ASN A 260 -1.94 -14.77 -11.77
CA ASN A 260 -2.81 -13.80 -12.41
C ASN A 260 -2.39 -12.33 -12.14
N TRP A 261 -1.37 -12.12 -11.30
CA TRP A 261 -0.80 -10.80 -10.97
C TRP A 261 0.69 -10.68 -11.34
N GLY A 262 1.10 -11.33 -12.45
CA GLY A 262 2.48 -11.30 -12.94
C GLY A 262 3.35 -12.44 -12.40
N LEU A 263 4.66 -12.26 -12.53
CA LEU A 263 5.64 -13.24 -12.06
C LEU A 263 5.90 -13.10 -10.55
N LYS A 264 6.19 -14.20 -9.89
CA LYS A 264 6.53 -14.33 -8.47
C LYS A 264 7.70 -15.30 -8.27
N PRO A 265 8.37 -15.29 -7.12
CA PRO A 265 9.24 -16.39 -6.73
C PRO A 265 8.43 -17.71 -6.66
N ARG A 266 9.09 -18.85 -6.87
CA ARG A 266 8.43 -20.16 -6.79
C ARG A 266 7.74 -20.38 -5.44
N PHE A 267 6.75 -21.25 -5.46
CA PHE A 267 5.88 -21.53 -4.31
C PHE A 267 6.66 -21.85 -3.02
N GLU A 268 7.64 -22.75 -3.09
CA GLU A 268 8.41 -23.20 -1.92
C GLU A 268 9.15 -22.04 -1.26
N LEU A 269 9.77 -21.17 -2.06
CA LEU A 269 10.50 -20.00 -1.55
C LEU A 269 9.55 -18.97 -0.93
N ARG A 270 8.38 -18.72 -1.57
CA ARG A 270 7.38 -17.81 -1.00
C ARG A 270 6.84 -18.34 0.33
N ARG A 271 6.56 -19.63 0.41
CA ARG A 271 6.13 -20.27 1.64
C ARG A 271 7.20 -20.14 2.73
N GLU A 272 8.47 -20.47 2.42
CA GLU A 272 9.58 -20.30 3.36
C GLU A 272 9.70 -18.86 3.87
N ILE A 273 9.55 -17.86 2.98
CA ILE A 273 9.59 -16.44 3.36
C ILE A 273 8.47 -16.12 4.35
N TYR A 274 7.24 -16.55 4.07
CA TYR A 274 6.11 -16.26 4.95
C TYR A 274 6.18 -17.03 6.27
N ASP A 275 6.52 -18.32 6.25
CA ASP A 275 6.72 -19.12 7.46
C ASP A 275 7.75 -18.44 8.39
N PHE A 276 8.87 -17.98 7.84
CA PHE A 276 9.90 -17.27 8.59
C PHE A 276 9.41 -15.92 9.14
N MET A 277 8.83 -15.06 8.29
CA MET A 277 8.39 -13.72 8.71
C MET A 277 7.24 -13.76 9.71
N ILE A 278 6.31 -14.68 9.53
CA ILE A 278 5.20 -14.90 10.46
C ILE A 278 5.73 -15.43 11.78
N GLY A 279 6.64 -16.39 11.75
CA GLY A 279 7.31 -16.91 12.95
C GLY A 279 7.94 -15.80 13.78
N LEU A 280 8.73 -14.90 13.16
CA LEU A 280 9.31 -13.73 13.84
C LEU A 280 8.25 -12.83 14.51
N LEU A 281 7.14 -12.56 13.81
CA LEU A 281 6.08 -11.72 14.36
C LEU A 281 5.35 -12.41 15.53
N GLU A 282 5.12 -13.73 15.42
CA GLU A 282 4.44 -14.50 16.47
C GLU A 282 5.31 -14.69 17.72
N GLU A 283 6.64 -14.83 17.57
CA GLU A 283 7.61 -14.89 18.68
C GLU A 283 7.58 -13.64 19.55
N ILE A 284 7.35 -12.47 18.97
CA ILE A 284 7.18 -11.21 19.70
C ILE A 284 5.72 -10.94 20.11
N GLY A 285 4.80 -11.88 19.85
CA GLY A 285 3.38 -11.78 20.21
C GLY A 285 2.52 -10.95 19.25
N PHE A 286 3.06 -10.50 18.10
CA PHE A 286 2.32 -9.68 17.16
C PHE A 286 1.51 -10.51 16.18
N LYS A 287 0.17 -10.30 16.15
CA LYS A 287 -0.79 -11.07 15.34
C LYS A 287 -1.53 -10.26 14.27
N ASN A 288 -1.32 -8.95 14.22
CA ASN A 288 -2.06 -8.08 13.30
C ASN A 288 -1.31 -7.93 11.95
N TYR A 289 -1.11 -9.03 11.25
CA TYR A 289 -0.44 -9.09 9.96
C TYR A 289 -1.35 -9.63 8.84
N ALA A 290 -0.99 -9.33 7.59
CA ALA A 290 -1.66 -9.84 6.39
C ALA A 290 -0.69 -9.99 5.23
N LEU A 291 -1.04 -10.84 4.24
CA LEU A 291 -0.26 -11.02 3.02
C LEU A 291 -0.80 -10.12 1.88
N CYS A 292 0.10 -9.48 1.13
CA CYS A 292 -0.25 -8.59 0.03
C CYS A 292 -0.24 -9.32 -1.31
N LYS A 293 -1.40 -9.40 -1.96
CA LYS A 293 -1.54 -9.99 -3.31
C LYS A 293 -0.81 -11.34 -3.43
N GLU A 294 -1.00 -12.18 -2.42
CA GLU A 294 -0.45 -13.52 -2.42
C GLU A 294 -1.46 -14.53 -2.94
N THR A 295 -0.97 -15.60 -3.57
CA THR A 295 -1.79 -16.59 -4.25
C THR A 295 -2.56 -17.48 -3.25
N LEU A 296 -3.72 -17.97 -3.66
CA LEU A 296 -4.61 -18.77 -2.82
C LEU A 296 -3.91 -20.00 -2.23
N ASN A 297 -3.06 -20.67 -3.02
CA ASN A 297 -2.31 -21.83 -2.54
C ASN A 297 -1.35 -21.50 -1.37
N ILE A 298 -0.74 -20.32 -1.35
CA ILE A 298 0.09 -19.86 -0.22
C ILE A 298 -0.77 -19.65 1.03
N TRP A 299 -1.90 -18.95 0.90
CA TRP A 299 -2.82 -18.76 2.02
C TRP A 299 -3.26 -20.08 2.63
N ASN A 300 -3.65 -21.05 1.78
CA ASN A 300 -4.07 -22.37 2.19
C ASN A 300 -2.93 -23.16 2.85
N SER A 301 -1.71 -23.09 2.29
CA SER A 301 -0.55 -23.81 2.81
C SER A 301 -0.06 -23.32 4.18
N LEU A 302 -0.32 -22.04 4.47
CA LEU A 302 -0.02 -21.41 5.77
C LEU A 302 -1.15 -21.58 6.79
N GLY A 303 -2.31 -22.11 6.37
CA GLY A 303 -3.48 -22.25 7.23
C GLY A 303 -4.10 -20.93 7.68
N ILE A 304 -3.87 -19.85 6.95
CA ILE A 304 -4.35 -18.49 7.29
C ILE A 304 -5.66 -18.22 6.57
N ASP A 305 -6.68 -17.78 7.31
CA ASP A 305 -7.96 -17.38 6.69
C ASP A 305 -7.82 -16.08 5.91
N TYR A 306 -7.94 -16.18 4.59
CA TYR A 306 -7.92 -15.02 3.70
C TYR A 306 -9.26 -14.28 3.62
N LYS A 307 -10.38 -14.90 4.04
CA LYS A 307 -11.72 -14.32 3.90
C LYS A 307 -11.95 -13.13 4.82
N GLY A 308 -11.28 -13.14 5.97
CA GLY A 308 -11.31 -12.07 6.97
C GLY A 308 -10.11 -11.13 6.93
N ILE A 309 -9.32 -11.13 5.83
CA ILE A 309 -8.07 -10.38 5.75
C ILE A 309 -8.23 -8.89 6.07
N LYS A 310 -7.37 -8.40 6.96
CA LYS A 310 -7.23 -6.99 7.31
C LYS A 310 -5.83 -6.50 6.92
N CYS A 311 -5.60 -6.28 5.63
CA CYS A 311 -4.35 -5.69 5.16
C CYS A 311 -4.33 -4.17 5.34
N ASN A 312 -3.19 -3.53 5.04
CA ASN A 312 -3.05 -2.08 5.22
C ASN A 312 -4.01 -1.23 4.35
N CYS A 313 -4.64 -1.81 3.32
CA CYS A 313 -5.55 -1.08 2.43
C CYS A 313 -7.00 -1.00 2.92
N VAL A 314 -7.37 -1.69 4.00
CA VAL A 314 -8.73 -1.72 4.56
C VAL A 314 -8.74 -1.32 6.04
N LEU A 315 -9.94 -0.99 6.57
CA LEU A 315 -10.14 -0.68 7.99
C LEU A 315 -10.06 -1.93 8.87
#